data_eb2346cbadf29e78406f4b3348d7786c
#
_entry.id   eb2346cbadf29e78406f4b3348d7786c
#
_cell.length_a   1.000
_cell.length_b   1.000
_cell.length_c   1.000
_cell.angle_alpha   90.00
_cell.angle_beta   90.00
_cell.angle_gamma   90.00
#
_symmetry.space_group_name_H-M   'P 1'
#
loop_
_entity.id
_entity.type
_entity.pdbx_description
1 polymer ?
#
loop_
_entity_poly.entity_id
_entity_poly.type
_entity_poly.pdbx_seq_one_letter_code
_entity_poly.pdbx_strand_id
1 'polypeptide(L)'
;MFEVKEFRIEKGQFVAYLIDGNVFKIPIAETEPFTRKNCHICTDYTSDVSDISVGSVGSPKYHSTVIVRSQKGKQIIDACIAKGYIEAEAISRKGQDLLEKIANQKISKNTRIYKKREAIGRPVLSKRQISEEEFYDECGKCQFDNLQNDVISVGSCVLCGACEYVCPIGAVQINNRKPVSVKECEEDCHACYFACPRTFISDAIYPEGIDEQPLGEYLEICSVKADSIMGQDGGVVSAILVYLLENNIVDEVSVVGEDKDAPWRPESYLTSKIQDVI
;
A
#
# COMPACT_ATOMS: atom_id res chain seq x y z
N MET A 1 0.01 20.49 -22.48
CA MET A 1 -0.08 19.56 -21.33
C MET A 1 -0.67 20.36 -20.19
N PHE A 2 -1.70 19.85 -19.49
CA PHE A 2 -2.28 20.57 -18.35
C PHE A 2 -1.37 20.34 -17.16
N GLU A 3 -0.89 21.39 -16.53
CA GLU A 3 -0.11 21.29 -15.30
C GLU A 3 -1.06 21.20 -14.12
N VAL A 4 -1.04 20.04 -13.43
CA VAL A 4 -1.89 19.79 -12.27
C VAL A 4 -1.16 20.24 -11.02
N LYS A 5 -1.83 21.07 -10.22
CA LYS A 5 -1.34 21.54 -8.93
C LYS A 5 -1.66 20.53 -7.81
N GLU A 6 -2.86 19.96 -7.86
CA GLU A 6 -3.36 19.10 -6.79
C GLU A 6 -4.47 18.19 -7.29
N PHE A 7 -4.52 16.95 -6.79
CA PHE A 7 -5.64 16.03 -6.96
C PHE A 7 -6.38 15.83 -5.65
N ARG A 8 -7.72 15.76 -5.71
CA ARG A 8 -8.56 15.42 -4.56
C ARG A 8 -9.69 14.47 -4.94
N ILE A 9 -10.17 13.73 -3.95
CA ILE A 9 -11.45 13.02 -4.03
C ILE A 9 -12.42 13.76 -3.11
N GLU A 10 -13.41 14.43 -3.70
CA GLU A 10 -14.37 15.24 -2.97
C GLU A 10 -15.80 14.89 -3.39
N LYS A 11 -16.65 14.54 -2.41
CA LYS A 11 -18.09 14.30 -2.62
C LYS A 11 -18.38 13.31 -3.77
N GLY A 12 -17.57 12.26 -3.91
CA GLY A 12 -17.73 11.24 -4.96
C GLY A 12 -17.22 11.68 -6.34
N GLN A 13 -16.44 12.75 -6.41
CA GLN A 13 -15.78 13.24 -7.63
C GLN A 13 -14.25 13.14 -7.49
N PHE A 14 -13.59 12.81 -8.57
CA PHE A 14 -12.17 13.03 -8.77
C PHE A 14 -11.98 14.45 -9.28
N VAL A 15 -11.19 15.25 -8.57
CA VAL A 15 -10.99 16.68 -8.83
C VAL A 15 -9.52 16.95 -9.08
N ALA A 16 -9.18 17.56 -10.21
CA ALA A 16 -7.85 18.07 -10.50
C ALA A 16 -7.89 19.61 -10.49
N TYR A 17 -7.08 20.21 -9.65
CA TYR A 17 -6.84 21.65 -9.61
C TYR A 17 -5.62 21.94 -10.49
N LEU A 18 -5.79 22.80 -11.50
CA LEU A 18 -4.73 23.14 -12.45
C LEU A 18 -3.97 24.39 -11.99
N ILE A 19 -2.74 24.54 -12.43
CA ILE A 19 -1.89 25.71 -12.09
C ILE A 19 -2.48 27.02 -12.62
N ASP A 20 -3.17 26.96 -13.76
CA ASP A 20 -3.86 28.11 -14.36
C ASP A 20 -5.15 28.55 -13.62
N GLY A 21 -5.50 27.87 -12.51
CA GLY A 21 -6.69 28.10 -11.71
C GLY A 21 -7.95 27.38 -12.20
N ASN A 22 -7.89 26.66 -13.31
CA ASN A 22 -8.99 25.82 -13.76
C ASN A 22 -9.16 24.58 -12.88
N VAL A 23 -10.38 24.06 -12.84
CA VAL A 23 -10.73 22.87 -12.05
C VAL A 23 -11.41 21.86 -12.96
N PHE A 24 -10.82 20.68 -13.06
CA PHE A 24 -11.39 19.55 -13.78
C PHE A 24 -12.05 18.59 -12.78
N LYS A 25 -13.28 18.16 -13.07
CA LYS A 25 -14.04 17.26 -12.19
C LYS A 25 -14.69 16.15 -13.02
N ILE A 26 -14.55 14.92 -12.56
CA ILE A 26 -15.28 13.77 -13.10
C ILE A 26 -15.87 12.94 -11.96
N PRO A 27 -17.05 12.32 -12.14
CA PRO A 27 -17.55 11.33 -11.18
C PRO A 27 -16.53 10.23 -10.94
N ILE A 28 -16.35 9.82 -9.69
CA ILE A 28 -15.36 8.77 -9.37
C ILE A 28 -15.69 7.43 -10.06
N ALA A 29 -16.97 7.20 -10.39
CA ALA A 29 -17.38 6.02 -11.14
C ALA A 29 -16.78 6.00 -12.57
N GLU A 30 -16.50 7.14 -13.17
CA GLU A 30 -15.87 7.22 -14.48
C GLU A 30 -14.37 6.90 -14.45
N THR A 31 -13.74 6.90 -13.26
CA THR A 31 -12.36 6.44 -13.08
C THR A 31 -12.25 4.92 -12.98
N GLU A 32 -13.36 4.19 -12.85
CA GLU A 32 -13.38 2.73 -12.65
C GLU A 32 -12.66 1.94 -13.76
N PRO A 33 -12.74 2.31 -15.06
CA PRO A 33 -11.99 1.64 -16.13
C PRO A 33 -10.46 1.71 -15.98
N PHE A 34 -9.96 2.71 -15.27
CA PHE A 34 -8.53 2.92 -15.00
C PHE A 34 -8.07 2.21 -13.72
N THR A 35 -8.99 1.72 -12.92
CA THR A 35 -8.69 1.00 -11.68
C THR A 35 -8.17 -0.41 -12.00
N ARG A 36 -7.14 -0.84 -11.29
CA ARG A 36 -6.61 -2.21 -11.45
C ARG A 36 -7.66 -3.24 -11.04
N LYS A 37 -7.76 -4.32 -11.81
CA LYS A 37 -8.78 -5.36 -11.60
C LYS A 37 -8.75 -5.96 -10.18
N ASN A 38 -7.56 -6.03 -9.56
CA ASN A 38 -7.39 -6.53 -8.21
C ASN A 38 -7.90 -5.56 -7.12
N CYS A 39 -7.95 -4.26 -7.40
CA CYS A 39 -8.54 -3.31 -6.47
C CYS A 39 -10.05 -3.56 -6.27
N HIS A 40 -10.71 -4.18 -7.24
CA HIS A 40 -12.14 -4.50 -7.15
C HIS A 40 -12.47 -5.67 -6.21
N ILE A 41 -11.48 -6.47 -5.82
CA ILE A 41 -11.64 -7.59 -4.88
C ILE A 41 -10.86 -7.40 -3.58
N CYS A 42 -10.06 -6.34 -3.47
CA CYS A 42 -9.30 -6.02 -2.28
C CYS A 42 -10.22 -5.46 -1.20
N THR A 43 -10.34 -6.14 -0.08
CA THR A 43 -11.14 -5.71 1.08
C THR A 43 -10.37 -4.81 2.03
N ASP A 44 -9.05 -4.83 1.98
CA ASP A 44 -8.18 -3.99 2.81
C ASP A 44 -8.30 -2.51 2.41
N TYR A 45 -8.79 -1.69 3.34
CA TYR A 45 -8.89 -0.23 3.17
C TYR A 45 -7.79 0.53 3.89
N THR A 46 -7.28 -0.01 4.97
CA THR A 46 -6.40 0.68 5.91
C THR A 46 -5.00 0.10 6.00
N SER A 47 -4.61 -0.79 5.08
CA SER A 47 -3.29 -1.45 5.07
C SER A 47 -3.04 -2.24 6.35
N ASP A 48 -3.93 -3.19 6.64
CA ASP A 48 -4.01 -3.94 7.90
C ASP A 48 -2.76 -4.78 8.22
N VAL A 49 -1.88 -5.02 7.24
CA VAL A 49 -0.59 -5.74 7.43
C VAL A 49 0.63 -4.82 7.63
N SER A 50 0.43 -3.49 7.73
CA SER A 50 1.53 -2.55 7.95
C SER A 50 1.78 -2.30 9.43
N ASP A 51 2.98 -1.90 9.84
CA ASP A 51 3.27 -1.46 11.20
C ASP A 51 2.55 -0.13 11.53
N ILE A 52 2.45 0.76 10.53
CA ILE A 52 1.82 2.07 10.61
C ILE A 52 1.05 2.33 9.32
N SER A 53 -0.23 2.66 9.43
CA SER A 53 -1.05 3.12 8.31
C SER A 53 -1.29 4.63 8.41
N VAL A 54 -1.18 5.35 7.30
CA VAL A 54 -1.40 6.79 7.25
C VAL A 54 -2.41 7.13 6.15
N GLY A 55 -3.41 7.94 6.46
CA GLY A 55 -4.42 8.38 5.50
C GLY A 55 -5.08 9.67 5.92
N SER A 56 -5.94 10.24 5.07
CA SER A 56 -6.59 11.54 5.33
C SER A 56 -7.99 11.43 5.92
N VAL A 57 -8.61 10.26 5.85
CA VAL A 57 -10.00 10.08 6.28
C VAL A 57 -10.09 10.00 7.79
N GLY A 58 -10.95 10.81 8.39
CA GLY A 58 -11.22 10.83 9.82
C GLY A 58 -10.59 11.99 10.56
N SER A 59 -9.48 12.53 10.07
CA SER A 59 -8.78 13.68 10.65
C SER A 59 -9.21 15.01 10.02
N PRO A 60 -9.04 16.15 10.71
CA PRO A 60 -9.30 17.47 10.16
C PRO A 60 -8.32 17.80 9.03
N LYS A 61 -8.64 18.88 8.28
CA LYS A 61 -7.76 19.37 7.21
C LYS A 61 -6.34 19.64 7.73
N TYR A 62 -5.32 19.26 6.95
CA TYR A 62 -3.89 19.33 7.29
C TYR A 62 -3.43 18.36 8.40
N HIS A 63 -4.24 17.36 8.71
CA HIS A 63 -3.87 16.25 9.57
C HIS A 63 -4.03 14.94 8.82
N SER A 64 -3.25 13.95 9.20
CA SER A 64 -3.41 12.56 8.77
C SER A 64 -4.00 11.73 9.91
N THR A 65 -4.84 10.78 9.57
CA THR A 65 -5.20 9.70 10.48
C THR A 65 -4.08 8.66 10.44
N VAL A 66 -3.52 8.37 11.60
CA VAL A 66 -2.48 7.36 11.78
C VAL A 66 -3.05 6.19 12.57
N ILE A 67 -2.91 4.99 12.04
CA ILE A 67 -3.27 3.74 12.73
C ILE A 67 -1.96 3.00 13.03
N VAL A 68 -1.68 2.84 14.30
CA VAL A 68 -0.49 2.13 14.80
C VAL A 68 -0.88 0.69 15.09
N ARG A 69 -0.23 -0.28 14.44
CA ARG A 69 -0.65 -1.69 14.50
C ARG A 69 0.31 -2.58 15.28
N SER A 70 1.60 -2.31 15.22
CA SER A 70 2.61 -3.11 15.88
C SER A 70 3.35 -2.34 16.97
N GLN A 71 4.03 -3.04 17.86
CA GLN A 71 4.92 -2.44 18.86
C GLN A 71 6.06 -1.66 18.21
N LYS A 72 6.56 -2.13 17.06
CA LYS A 72 7.56 -1.41 16.26
C LYS A 72 7.00 -0.09 15.75
N GLY A 73 5.80 -0.11 15.18
CA GLY A 73 5.11 1.11 14.75
C GLY A 73 4.89 2.09 15.91
N LYS A 74 4.49 1.58 17.09
CA LYS A 74 4.31 2.41 18.29
C LYS A 74 5.61 3.09 18.72
N GLN A 75 6.72 2.35 18.77
CA GLN A 75 8.02 2.90 19.11
C GLN A 75 8.45 4.02 18.16
N ILE A 76 8.21 3.86 16.86
CA ILE A 76 8.53 4.88 15.85
C ILE A 76 7.69 6.14 16.06
N ILE A 77 6.36 6.01 16.21
CA ILE A 77 5.46 7.15 16.41
C ILE A 77 5.80 7.89 17.70
N ASP A 78 5.97 7.18 18.83
CA ASP A 78 6.32 7.79 20.11
C ASP A 78 7.65 8.54 20.04
N ALA A 79 8.65 7.99 19.34
CA ALA A 79 9.93 8.65 19.16
C ALA A 79 9.84 9.88 18.24
N CYS A 80 9.04 9.84 17.17
CA CYS A 80 8.76 11.00 16.32
C CYS A 80 8.10 12.14 17.11
N ILE A 81 7.13 11.80 17.99
CA ILE A 81 6.48 12.78 18.88
C ILE A 81 7.49 13.35 19.86
N ALA A 82 8.24 12.50 20.56
CA ALA A 82 9.21 12.92 21.58
C ALA A 82 10.33 13.83 21.02
N LYS A 83 10.68 13.67 19.75
CA LYS A 83 11.69 14.48 19.06
C LYS A 83 11.11 15.66 18.28
N GLY A 84 9.79 15.86 18.29
CA GLY A 84 9.14 17.01 17.68
C GLY A 84 9.02 16.94 16.15
N TYR A 85 9.08 15.75 15.54
CA TYR A 85 8.83 15.60 14.09
C TYR A 85 7.34 15.67 13.77
N ILE A 86 6.51 15.18 14.69
CA ILE A 86 5.05 15.15 14.53
C ILE A 86 4.36 15.50 15.85
N GLU A 87 3.16 16.03 15.75
CA GLU A 87 2.22 16.21 16.86
C GLU A 87 1.02 15.29 16.68
N ALA A 88 0.60 14.63 17.75
CA ALA A 88 -0.53 13.69 17.72
C ALA A 88 -1.61 14.08 18.76
N GLU A 89 -2.85 13.93 18.35
CA GLU A 89 -4.03 14.11 19.19
C GLU A 89 -5.01 12.94 18.99
N ALA A 90 -5.93 12.74 19.93
CA ALA A 90 -6.95 11.73 19.78
C ALA A 90 -7.84 12.01 18.56
N ILE A 91 -8.11 10.98 17.76
CA ILE A 91 -9.07 11.12 16.65
C ILE A 91 -10.48 11.40 17.22
N SER A 92 -11.23 12.27 16.57
CA SER A 92 -12.61 12.53 16.97
C SER A 92 -13.50 11.30 16.73
N ARG A 93 -14.50 11.08 17.59
CA ARG A 93 -15.47 9.98 17.40
C ARG A 93 -16.11 10.01 16.02
N LYS A 94 -16.48 11.18 15.52
CA LYS A 94 -17.06 11.36 14.17
C LYS A 94 -16.06 10.97 13.08
N GLY A 95 -14.77 11.25 13.29
CA GLY A 95 -13.71 10.89 12.36
C GLY A 95 -13.52 9.38 12.28
N GLN A 96 -13.47 8.71 13.41
CA GLN A 96 -13.38 7.26 13.49
C GLN A 96 -14.61 6.59 12.86
N ASP A 97 -15.83 7.02 13.21
CA ASP A 97 -17.07 6.49 12.64
C ASP A 97 -17.11 6.65 11.09
N LEU A 98 -16.57 7.76 10.57
CA LEU A 98 -16.46 7.97 9.12
C LEU A 98 -15.47 6.99 8.48
N LEU A 99 -14.31 6.79 9.09
CA LEU A 99 -13.29 5.87 8.62
C LEU A 99 -13.82 4.43 8.58
N GLU A 100 -14.44 3.97 9.67
CA GLU A 100 -15.08 2.66 9.76
C GLU A 100 -16.18 2.47 8.72
N LYS A 101 -17.01 3.49 8.50
CA LYS A 101 -18.07 3.49 7.48
C LYS A 101 -17.49 3.27 6.08
N ILE A 102 -16.42 3.99 5.72
CA ILE A 102 -15.82 3.90 4.39
C ILE A 102 -15.13 2.54 4.21
N ALA A 103 -14.44 2.04 5.24
CA ALA A 103 -13.84 0.71 5.25
C ALA A 103 -14.90 -0.38 5.01
N ASN A 104 -16.00 -0.34 5.77
CA ASN A 104 -17.14 -1.27 5.62
C ASN A 104 -17.77 -1.19 4.21
N GLN A 105 -17.88 -0.01 3.60
CA GLN A 105 -18.37 0.13 2.23
C GLN A 105 -17.46 -0.57 1.22
N LYS A 106 -16.12 -0.42 1.37
CA LYS A 106 -15.16 -1.12 0.51
C LYS A 106 -15.23 -2.63 0.70
N ILE A 107 -15.23 -3.11 1.94
CA ILE A 107 -15.35 -4.53 2.27
C ILE A 107 -16.62 -5.11 1.64
N SER A 108 -17.78 -4.53 1.90
CA SER A 108 -19.07 -5.02 1.38
C SER A 108 -19.14 -5.02 -0.15
N LYS A 109 -18.68 -3.94 -0.81
CA LYS A 109 -18.64 -3.85 -2.27
C LYS A 109 -17.74 -4.93 -2.86
N ASN A 110 -16.54 -5.06 -2.35
CA ASN A 110 -15.51 -5.90 -2.94
C ASN A 110 -15.72 -7.39 -2.61
N THR A 111 -16.22 -7.72 -1.42
CA THR A 111 -16.66 -9.10 -1.09
C THR A 111 -17.75 -9.60 -2.05
N ARG A 112 -18.69 -8.73 -2.43
CA ARG A 112 -19.71 -9.11 -3.42
C ARG A 112 -19.11 -9.42 -4.79
N ILE A 113 -18.09 -8.66 -5.22
CA ILE A 113 -17.39 -8.90 -6.49
C ILE A 113 -16.54 -10.17 -6.40
N TYR A 114 -15.85 -10.36 -5.28
CA TYR A 114 -15.09 -11.56 -4.96
C TYR A 114 -15.97 -12.82 -5.11
N LYS A 115 -17.09 -12.89 -4.39
CA LYS A 115 -18.05 -14.01 -4.46
C LYS A 115 -18.57 -14.27 -5.87
N LYS A 116 -18.81 -13.23 -6.68
CA LYS A 116 -19.22 -13.40 -8.08
C LYS A 116 -18.12 -14.03 -8.94
N ARG A 117 -16.86 -13.66 -8.73
CA ARG A 117 -15.72 -14.25 -9.45
C ARG A 117 -15.54 -15.72 -9.06
N GLU A 118 -15.60 -16.00 -7.77
CA GLU A 118 -15.53 -17.36 -7.23
C GLU A 118 -16.61 -18.28 -7.84
N ALA A 119 -17.86 -17.82 -7.86
CA ALA A 119 -18.99 -18.57 -8.40
C ALA A 119 -18.87 -18.93 -9.90
N ILE A 120 -18.07 -18.19 -10.68
CA ILE A 120 -17.81 -18.48 -12.10
C ILE A 120 -16.42 -19.12 -12.32
N GLY A 121 -15.79 -19.64 -11.25
CA GLY A 121 -14.51 -20.34 -11.32
C GLY A 121 -13.31 -19.44 -11.69
N ARG A 122 -13.43 -18.11 -11.56
CA ARG A 122 -12.28 -17.22 -11.74
C ARG A 122 -11.42 -17.26 -10.50
N PRO A 123 -10.10 -17.37 -10.64
CA PRO A 123 -9.20 -17.30 -9.49
C PRO A 123 -9.44 -16.02 -8.69
N VAL A 124 -9.68 -16.19 -7.42
CA VAL A 124 -9.75 -15.13 -6.44
C VAL A 124 -8.67 -15.43 -5.42
N LEU A 125 -7.99 -14.38 -4.99
CA LEU A 125 -7.06 -14.51 -3.89
C LEU A 125 -7.86 -14.85 -2.65
N SER A 126 -7.82 -16.09 -2.23
CA SER A 126 -8.08 -16.42 -0.84
C SER A 126 -6.93 -15.82 -0.02
N LYS A 127 -7.22 -15.28 1.14
CA LYS A 127 -6.24 -15.15 2.21
C LYS A 127 -5.93 -16.58 2.66
N ARG A 128 -5.09 -17.29 1.91
CA ARG A 128 -4.66 -18.63 2.27
C ARG A 128 -3.66 -18.46 3.38
N GLN A 129 -4.11 -18.69 4.59
CA GLN A 129 -3.23 -18.84 5.73
C GLN A 129 -2.63 -20.23 5.66
N ILE A 130 -1.33 -20.28 5.65
CA ILE A 130 -0.56 -21.52 5.79
C ILE A 130 0.56 -21.25 6.78
N SER A 131 0.92 -22.25 7.57
CA SER A 131 2.08 -22.18 8.43
C SER A 131 3.35 -22.00 7.59
N GLU A 132 4.41 -21.45 8.19
CA GLU A 132 5.71 -21.35 7.50
C GLU A 132 6.19 -22.73 7.04
N GLU A 133 6.00 -23.77 7.84
CA GLU A 133 6.41 -25.14 7.54
C GLU A 133 5.65 -25.69 6.32
N GLU A 134 4.32 -25.57 6.29
CA GLU A 134 3.51 -25.97 5.12
C GLU A 134 3.90 -25.19 3.87
N PHE A 135 4.23 -23.89 4.02
CA PHE A 135 4.65 -23.08 2.90
C PHE A 135 6.00 -23.57 2.32
N TYR A 136 7.00 -23.86 3.17
CA TYR A 136 8.27 -24.38 2.71
C TYR A 136 8.11 -25.75 2.04
N ASP A 137 7.24 -26.60 2.55
CA ASP A 137 6.98 -27.92 1.97
C ASP A 137 6.28 -27.84 0.60
N GLU A 138 5.27 -26.98 0.47
CA GLU A 138 4.50 -26.81 -0.78
C GLU A 138 5.23 -25.95 -1.82
N CYS A 139 5.92 -24.91 -1.39
CA CYS A 139 6.43 -23.84 -2.25
C CYS A 139 7.97 -23.78 -2.33
N GLY A 140 8.70 -24.61 -1.57
CA GLY A 140 10.17 -24.65 -1.57
C GLY A 140 10.83 -25.04 -2.90
N LYS A 141 10.02 -25.40 -3.91
CA LYS A 141 10.44 -25.65 -5.30
C LYS A 141 9.83 -24.67 -6.30
N CYS A 142 9.08 -23.67 -5.81
CA CYS A 142 8.37 -22.74 -6.68
C CYS A 142 9.31 -21.66 -7.21
N GLN A 143 9.44 -21.59 -8.52
CA GLN A 143 10.24 -20.62 -9.26
C GLN A 143 9.35 -19.55 -9.92
N PHE A 144 9.93 -18.72 -10.79
CA PHE A 144 9.18 -17.71 -11.52
C PHE A 144 8.04 -18.27 -12.38
N ASP A 145 8.17 -19.48 -12.92
CA ASP A 145 7.11 -20.11 -13.73
C ASP A 145 5.88 -20.42 -12.88
N ASN A 146 6.05 -20.79 -11.63
CA ASN A 146 4.95 -20.95 -10.68
C ASN A 146 4.30 -19.59 -10.39
N LEU A 147 5.11 -18.57 -10.12
CA LEU A 147 4.60 -17.20 -9.95
C LEU A 147 3.85 -16.69 -11.19
N GLN A 148 4.36 -17.02 -12.39
CA GLN A 148 3.72 -16.70 -13.66
C GLN A 148 2.35 -17.36 -13.78
N ASN A 149 2.23 -18.64 -13.42
CA ASN A 149 0.99 -19.40 -13.53
C ASN A 149 -0.03 -19.02 -12.44
N ASP A 150 0.39 -18.93 -11.19
CA ASP A 150 -0.49 -18.80 -10.03
C ASP A 150 -0.94 -17.37 -9.77
N VAL A 151 -0.13 -16.39 -10.17
CA VAL A 151 -0.35 -14.98 -9.84
C VAL A 151 -0.48 -14.09 -11.08
N ILE A 152 0.48 -14.17 -12.01
CA ILE A 152 0.57 -13.20 -13.10
C ILE A 152 -0.46 -13.50 -14.18
N SER A 153 -0.52 -14.74 -14.68
CA SER A 153 -1.42 -15.15 -15.78
C SER A 153 -2.88 -15.13 -15.37
N VAL A 154 -3.18 -15.42 -14.11
CA VAL A 154 -4.55 -15.34 -13.57
C VAL A 154 -5.01 -13.91 -13.26
N GLY A 155 -4.11 -12.91 -13.43
CA GLY A 155 -4.44 -11.50 -13.23
C GLY A 155 -4.46 -11.06 -11.76
N SER A 156 -3.82 -11.81 -10.87
CA SER A 156 -3.71 -11.50 -9.44
C SER A 156 -2.55 -10.56 -9.10
N CYS A 157 -1.63 -10.33 -10.06
CA CYS A 157 -0.48 -9.45 -9.87
C CYS A 157 -0.89 -8.00 -9.63
N VAL A 158 -0.39 -7.41 -8.54
CA VAL A 158 -0.62 -6.00 -8.17
C VAL A 158 0.49 -5.06 -8.65
N LEU A 159 1.51 -5.57 -9.32
CA LEU A 159 2.67 -4.82 -9.80
C LEU A 159 3.43 -4.09 -8.68
N CYS A 160 3.61 -4.73 -7.53
CA CYS A 160 4.36 -4.17 -6.40
C CYS A 160 5.88 -4.13 -6.64
N GLY A 161 6.40 -4.87 -7.63
CA GLY A 161 7.84 -4.92 -7.91
C GLY A 161 8.66 -5.89 -7.03
N ALA A 162 8.08 -6.47 -5.99
CA ALA A 162 8.82 -7.31 -5.05
C ALA A 162 9.62 -8.45 -5.73
N CYS A 163 9.03 -9.11 -6.72
CA CYS A 163 9.68 -10.20 -7.47
C CYS A 163 10.93 -9.76 -8.28
N GLU A 164 10.93 -8.53 -8.79
CA GLU A 164 12.10 -7.93 -9.45
C GLU A 164 13.17 -7.56 -8.42
N TYR A 165 12.74 -6.90 -7.33
CA TYR A 165 13.62 -6.40 -6.27
C TYR A 165 14.41 -7.52 -5.57
N VAL A 166 13.76 -8.64 -5.24
CA VAL A 166 14.41 -9.74 -4.52
C VAL A 166 15.20 -10.70 -5.41
N CYS A 167 15.14 -10.55 -6.74
CA CYS A 167 15.80 -11.47 -7.64
C CYS A 167 17.33 -11.32 -7.59
N PRO A 168 18.08 -12.28 -7.01
CA PRO A 168 19.51 -12.13 -6.73
C PRO A 168 20.34 -12.00 -8.01
N ILE A 169 19.84 -12.55 -9.11
CA ILE A 169 20.52 -12.54 -10.41
C ILE A 169 19.89 -11.59 -11.42
N GLY A 170 18.85 -10.81 -11.04
CA GLY A 170 18.12 -9.91 -11.95
C GLY A 170 17.44 -10.62 -13.13
N ALA A 171 16.97 -11.87 -12.90
CA ALA A 171 16.25 -12.63 -13.93
C ALA A 171 14.81 -12.17 -14.13
N VAL A 172 14.21 -11.52 -13.13
CA VAL A 172 12.86 -10.99 -13.20
C VAL A 172 12.92 -9.48 -13.38
N GLN A 173 12.16 -8.97 -14.35
CA GLN A 173 12.04 -7.53 -14.62
C GLN A 173 10.59 -7.14 -14.89
N ILE A 174 10.24 -5.89 -14.55
CA ILE A 174 8.92 -5.32 -14.88
C ILE A 174 8.98 -4.66 -16.25
N ASN A 175 8.46 -5.33 -17.26
CA ASN A 175 8.37 -4.81 -18.63
C ASN A 175 6.92 -4.61 -19.04
N ASN A 176 6.59 -3.44 -19.60
CA ASN A 176 5.23 -3.10 -20.03
C ASN A 176 4.16 -3.38 -18.96
N ARG A 177 4.45 -3.03 -17.71
CA ARG A 177 3.57 -3.25 -16.54
C ARG A 177 3.26 -4.74 -16.30
N LYS A 178 4.22 -5.60 -16.55
CA LYS A 178 4.11 -7.03 -16.30
C LYS A 178 5.47 -7.60 -15.87
N PRO A 179 5.54 -8.42 -14.81
CA PRO A 179 6.76 -9.16 -14.50
C PRO A 179 7.03 -10.17 -15.60
N VAL A 180 8.26 -10.23 -16.06
CA VAL A 180 8.73 -11.17 -17.08
C VAL A 180 10.09 -11.75 -16.68
N SER A 181 10.36 -12.99 -17.08
CA SER A 181 11.69 -13.57 -16.97
C SER A 181 12.52 -13.13 -18.19
N VAL A 182 13.70 -12.57 -17.96
CA VAL A 182 14.64 -12.12 -18.98
C VAL A 182 15.84 -13.03 -19.17
N LYS A 183 16.01 -13.98 -18.26
CA LYS A 183 17.03 -15.07 -18.32
C LYS A 183 16.59 -16.24 -17.43
N GLU A 184 17.25 -17.39 -17.62
CA GLU A 184 16.96 -18.59 -16.82
C GLU A 184 17.22 -18.37 -15.34
N CYS A 185 16.35 -18.97 -14.52
CA CYS A 185 16.44 -18.94 -13.07
C CYS A 185 17.43 -20.00 -12.58
N GLU A 186 18.04 -19.80 -11.42
CA GLU A 186 18.83 -20.83 -10.74
C GLU A 186 17.91 -21.94 -10.21
N GLU A 187 18.40 -23.20 -10.24
CA GLU A 187 17.58 -24.39 -10.00
C GLU A 187 16.85 -24.39 -8.64
N ASP A 188 17.48 -23.85 -7.59
CA ASP A 188 16.92 -23.85 -6.22
C ASP A 188 16.47 -22.45 -5.75
N CYS A 189 16.26 -21.50 -6.68
CA CYS A 189 15.85 -20.15 -6.31
C CYS A 189 14.32 -20.02 -6.30
N HIS A 190 13.75 -19.60 -5.17
CA HIS A 190 12.33 -19.34 -4.97
C HIS A 190 12.02 -17.93 -4.45
N ALA A 191 13.02 -17.04 -4.45
CA ALA A 191 12.93 -15.70 -3.85
C ALA A 191 11.73 -14.88 -4.34
N CYS A 192 11.46 -14.86 -5.66
CA CYS A 192 10.35 -14.08 -6.23
C CYS A 192 8.96 -14.63 -5.85
N TYR A 193 8.83 -15.94 -5.68
CA TYR A 193 7.58 -16.57 -5.25
C TYR A 193 7.31 -16.27 -3.76
N PHE A 194 8.33 -16.36 -2.92
CA PHE A 194 8.26 -16.04 -1.49
C PHE A 194 7.94 -14.57 -1.22
N ALA A 195 8.57 -13.66 -1.96
CA ALA A 195 8.36 -12.24 -1.77
C ALA A 195 7.01 -11.73 -2.31
N CYS A 196 6.27 -12.56 -3.04
CA CYS A 196 5.03 -12.13 -3.65
C CYS A 196 3.89 -12.09 -2.62
N PRO A 197 3.28 -10.90 -2.34
CA PRO A 197 2.20 -10.80 -1.37
C PRO A 197 0.89 -11.45 -1.86
N ARG A 198 0.96 -12.20 -2.97
CA ARG A 198 -0.20 -12.82 -3.61
C ARG A 198 -0.09 -14.34 -3.68
N THR A 199 0.98 -14.93 -3.19
CA THR A 199 1.15 -16.37 -3.09
C THR A 199 0.59 -16.92 -1.78
N PHE A 200 0.92 -16.28 -0.66
CA PHE A 200 0.44 -16.67 0.67
C PHE A 200 0.51 -15.49 1.65
N ILE A 201 -0.10 -15.63 2.81
CA ILE A 201 0.07 -14.76 3.96
C ILE A 201 0.42 -15.65 5.15
N SER A 202 1.56 -15.38 5.81
CA SER A 202 1.95 -16.12 7.00
C SER A 202 0.89 -15.97 8.11
N ASP A 203 0.58 -17.06 8.81
CA ASP A 203 -0.27 -17.07 9.99
C ASP A 203 0.29 -16.20 11.13
N ALA A 204 1.60 -15.96 11.16
CA ALA A 204 2.23 -15.01 12.07
C ALA A 204 1.77 -13.55 11.82
N ILE A 205 1.35 -13.21 10.59
CA ILE A 205 0.83 -11.88 10.24
C ILE A 205 -0.68 -11.81 10.44
N TYR A 206 -1.39 -12.93 10.21
CA TYR A 206 -2.83 -13.06 10.40
C TYR A 206 -3.13 -14.29 11.26
N PRO A 207 -3.05 -14.20 12.59
CA PRO A 207 -3.41 -15.31 13.48
C PRO A 207 -4.87 -15.71 13.28
N GLU A 208 -5.16 -17.01 13.45
CA GLU A 208 -6.52 -17.53 13.36
C GLU A 208 -7.47 -16.82 14.32
N GLY A 209 -8.69 -16.52 13.86
CA GLY A 209 -9.75 -15.93 14.69
C GLY A 209 -9.78 -14.42 14.74
N ILE A 210 -9.05 -13.71 13.88
CA ILE A 210 -9.26 -12.28 13.72
C ILE A 210 -10.62 -12.08 13.05
N ASP A 211 -11.58 -11.60 13.84
CA ASP A 211 -12.83 -11.06 13.29
C ASP A 211 -12.49 -9.99 12.25
N GLU A 212 -13.16 -10.02 11.11
CA GLU A 212 -13.00 -9.02 10.05
C GLU A 212 -13.48 -7.65 10.54
N GLN A 213 -12.71 -7.03 11.43
CA GLN A 213 -12.95 -5.65 11.83
C GLN A 213 -12.64 -4.72 10.65
N PRO A 214 -13.45 -3.70 10.42
CA PRO A 214 -13.31 -2.83 9.23
C PRO A 214 -11.97 -2.13 9.13
N LEU A 215 -11.27 -1.94 10.24
CA LEU A 215 -9.96 -1.30 10.31
C LEU A 215 -8.80 -2.30 10.55
N GLY A 216 -9.09 -3.60 10.65
CA GLY A 216 -8.13 -4.59 11.13
C GLY A 216 -7.74 -4.39 12.60
N GLU A 217 -6.77 -5.16 13.09
CA GLU A 217 -6.24 -4.96 14.45
C GLU A 217 -5.32 -3.73 14.52
N TYR A 218 -5.38 -3.02 15.64
CA TYR A 218 -4.50 -1.88 15.90
C TYR A 218 -4.32 -1.65 17.41
N LEU A 219 -3.20 -1.03 17.76
CA LEU A 219 -2.89 -0.63 19.13
C LEU A 219 -3.47 0.76 19.43
N GLU A 220 -3.39 1.67 18.46
CA GLU A 220 -3.78 3.05 18.62
C GLU A 220 -4.23 3.66 17.28
N ILE A 221 -5.16 4.61 17.36
CA ILE A 221 -5.55 5.46 16.25
C ILE A 221 -5.56 6.92 16.68
N CYS A 222 -4.89 7.78 15.93
CA CYS A 222 -4.72 9.19 16.26
C CYS A 222 -4.77 10.09 15.03
N SER A 223 -5.00 11.38 15.28
CA SER A 223 -4.90 12.47 14.30
C SER A 223 -3.54 13.13 14.47
N VAL A 224 -2.76 13.20 13.38
CA VAL A 224 -1.34 13.58 13.43
C VAL A 224 -1.05 14.64 12.39
N LYS A 225 -0.18 15.59 12.70
CA LYS A 225 0.40 16.55 11.74
C LYS A 225 1.91 16.68 11.94
N ALA A 226 2.60 17.11 10.91
CA ALA A 226 3.99 17.55 10.97
C ALA A 226 4.02 19.06 10.75
N ASP A 227 4.61 19.82 11.67
CA ASP A 227 4.64 21.29 11.57
C ASP A 227 5.74 21.80 10.63
N SER A 228 6.83 21.04 10.48
CA SER A 228 8.02 21.46 9.74
C SER A 228 8.06 20.94 8.29
N ILE A 229 7.19 20.00 7.92
CA ILE A 229 7.18 19.38 6.58
C ILE A 229 5.80 19.57 5.97
N MET A 230 5.75 20.33 4.88
CA MET A 230 4.51 20.52 4.13
C MET A 230 4.26 19.32 3.21
N GLY A 231 3.12 18.68 3.37
CA GLY A 231 2.68 17.56 2.53
C GLY A 231 1.18 17.59 2.31
N GLN A 232 0.66 16.71 1.48
CA GLN A 232 -0.75 16.73 1.06
C GLN A 232 -1.69 16.63 2.26
N ASP A 233 -1.54 15.86 3.22
CA ASP A 233 -2.42 15.68 4.39
C ASP A 233 -1.61 15.74 5.70
N GLY A 234 -0.92 16.85 5.94
CA GLY A 234 -0.18 17.10 7.17
C GLY A 234 1.27 16.63 7.19
N GLY A 235 1.84 16.14 6.06
CA GLY A 235 3.27 15.84 5.93
C GLY A 235 3.79 14.66 6.78
N VAL A 236 2.92 13.87 7.39
CA VAL A 236 3.26 12.87 8.41
C VAL A 236 4.15 11.76 7.86
N VAL A 237 3.89 11.25 6.65
CA VAL A 237 4.71 10.21 6.04
C VAL A 237 6.13 10.70 5.83
N SER A 238 6.29 11.88 5.21
CA SER A 238 7.61 12.49 5.01
C SER A 238 8.34 12.72 6.35
N ALA A 239 7.64 13.19 7.39
CA ALA A 239 8.23 13.41 8.71
C ALA A 239 8.74 12.10 9.35
N ILE A 240 7.98 11.01 9.23
CA ILE A 240 8.41 9.69 9.72
C ILE A 240 9.64 9.21 8.94
N LEU A 241 9.64 9.31 7.61
CA LEU A 241 10.77 8.88 6.79
C LEU A 241 12.04 9.71 7.07
N VAL A 242 11.90 11.03 7.22
CA VAL A 242 13.02 11.92 7.64
C VAL A 242 13.55 11.51 9.01
N TYR A 243 12.66 11.28 9.98
CA TYR A 243 13.07 10.79 11.30
C TYR A 243 13.88 9.49 11.21
N LEU A 244 13.44 8.52 10.43
CA LEU A 244 14.11 7.22 10.28
C LEU A 244 15.52 7.37 9.68
N LEU A 245 15.67 8.22 8.66
CA LEU A 245 16.97 8.51 8.03
C LEU A 245 17.91 9.30 8.95
N GLU A 246 17.44 10.40 9.54
CA GLU A 246 18.28 11.27 10.39
C GLU A 246 18.79 10.56 11.64
N ASN A 247 18.05 9.56 12.13
CA ASN A 247 18.46 8.81 13.30
C ASN A 247 19.13 7.46 12.96
N ASN A 248 19.47 7.23 11.69
CA ASN A 248 20.13 6.01 11.20
C ASN A 248 19.37 4.72 11.62
N ILE A 249 18.05 4.77 11.65
CA ILE A 249 17.20 3.61 11.93
C ILE A 249 17.06 2.74 10.67
N VAL A 250 17.12 3.41 9.51
CA VAL A 250 17.20 2.79 8.19
C VAL A 250 18.28 3.46 7.36
N ASP A 251 18.87 2.73 6.43
CA ASP A 251 19.91 3.24 5.52
C ASP A 251 19.28 3.99 4.34
N GLU A 252 18.12 3.51 3.87
CA GLU A 252 17.38 4.07 2.73
C GLU A 252 15.88 3.93 2.94
N VAL A 253 15.12 4.77 2.25
CA VAL A 253 13.65 4.70 2.18
C VAL A 253 13.19 4.61 0.73
N SER A 254 12.07 3.91 0.50
CA SER A 254 11.43 3.89 -0.81
C SER A 254 10.40 5.01 -0.92
N VAL A 255 10.58 5.84 -1.92
CA VAL A 255 9.67 6.95 -2.22
C VAL A 255 9.17 6.86 -3.66
N VAL A 256 8.13 7.63 -3.96
CA VAL A 256 7.58 7.75 -5.32
C VAL A 256 7.78 9.18 -5.80
N GLY A 257 8.49 9.32 -6.89
CA GLY A 257 8.70 10.59 -7.57
C GLY A 257 8.16 10.56 -9.01
N GLU A 258 8.60 11.53 -9.78
CA GLU A 258 8.24 11.68 -11.19
C GLU A 258 9.29 10.97 -12.08
N ASP A 259 8.83 10.24 -13.08
CA ASP A 259 9.67 9.73 -14.14
C ASP A 259 10.29 10.91 -14.93
N LYS A 260 11.59 10.90 -15.16
CA LYS A 260 12.31 12.02 -15.79
C LYS A 260 11.89 12.29 -17.23
N ASP A 261 11.50 11.24 -17.96
CA ASP A 261 11.10 11.34 -19.36
C ASP A 261 9.59 11.49 -19.53
N ALA A 262 8.82 11.12 -18.51
CA ALA A 262 7.37 11.16 -18.48
C ALA A 262 6.83 11.62 -17.11
N PRO A 263 6.86 12.92 -16.79
CA PRO A 263 6.53 13.45 -15.44
C PRO A 263 5.17 13.05 -14.89
N TRP A 264 4.23 12.65 -15.76
CA TRP A 264 2.92 12.11 -15.33
C TRP A 264 2.96 10.64 -14.90
N ARG A 265 4.13 9.98 -15.03
CA ARG A 265 4.33 8.58 -14.66
C ARG A 265 5.04 8.52 -13.32
N PRO A 266 4.43 7.87 -12.31
CA PRO A 266 5.11 7.67 -11.04
C PRO A 266 6.25 6.67 -11.19
N GLU A 267 7.39 6.97 -10.59
CA GLU A 267 8.56 6.09 -10.48
C GLU A 267 8.90 5.88 -9.00
N SER A 268 9.07 4.63 -8.59
CA SER A 268 9.52 4.28 -7.24
C SER A 268 11.03 4.14 -7.24
N TYR A 269 11.71 4.73 -6.27
CA TYR A 269 13.15 4.61 -6.10
C TYR A 269 13.56 4.60 -4.63
N LEU A 270 14.75 4.07 -4.35
CA LEU A 270 15.36 4.11 -3.03
C LEU A 270 16.21 5.37 -2.90
N THR A 271 16.15 5.99 -1.72
CA THR A 271 16.98 7.15 -1.42
C THR A 271 17.37 7.21 0.06
N SER A 272 18.61 7.67 0.31
CA SER A 272 19.11 8.07 1.62
C SER A 272 19.08 9.59 1.83
N LYS A 273 18.63 10.35 0.80
CA LYS A 273 18.66 11.81 0.82
C LYS A 273 17.34 12.38 1.33
N ILE A 274 17.40 13.18 2.37
CA ILE A 274 16.22 13.84 2.95
C ILE A 274 15.51 14.74 1.94
N GLN A 275 16.25 15.39 1.02
CA GLN A 275 15.67 16.26 0.00
C GLN A 275 14.73 15.52 -0.99
N ASP A 276 14.92 14.21 -1.14
CA ASP A 276 14.08 13.40 -2.01
C ASP A 276 12.78 12.96 -1.29
N VAL A 277 12.70 13.15 0.02
CA VAL A 277 11.55 12.78 0.87
C VAL A 277 10.61 13.98 1.12
N ILE A 278 11.17 15.20 1.09
CA ILE A 278 10.47 16.46 1.31
C ILE A 278 10.11 17.08 -0.03
#